data_269e09a3de5a29f3d7ca6b4096c2c6fc
#
_entry.id   269e09a3de5a29f3d7ca6b4096c2c6fc
#
_cell.length_a   1.000
_cell.length_b   1.000
_cell.length_c   1.000
_cell.angle_alpha   90.00
_cell.angle_beta   90.00
_cell.angle_gamma   90.00
#
_symmetry.space_group_name_H-M   'P 1'
#
loop_
_entity.id
_entity.type
_entity.pdbx_description
1 polymer ?
#
loop_
_entity_poly.entity_id
_entity_poly.type
_entity_poly.pdbx_seq_one_letter_code
_entity_poly.pdbx_strand_id
1 'polypeptide(L)'
;MGKKSLAKNSIFNMAYKGFTALFPLITTSYVSHVLLPAGVGRVSYANTIAAYFVLIASLGLPSYGVKAIAQSNVDKEQRSRTFLELFLINFAATVLCTIAYYLFVNYFPHFADRKPLFNVMGLMLILNIFNIDWFYQGMEEYVYISVRSFIVKIASFGLMLLFVKDERDYLIYALILCIATAGNNLWNAWNLRKYISLEGICHSRQGKVADTGLHIGKHMRPVMILLASSIATDIYTMLDSVMLEYYYGETNVGYYSNAVKIVRMTYTV
;
A
#
# COMPACT_ATOMS: atom_id res chain seq x y z
N MET A 1 2.85 -4.98 29.80
CA MET A 1 1.91 -5.15 28.68
C MET A 1 1.10 -6.42 28.93
N GLY A 2 -0.25 -6.33 29.08
CA GLY A 2 -1.09 -7.51 29.28
C GLY A 2 -0.99 -8.46 28.08
N LYS A 3 -0.97 -9.77 28.32
CA LYS A 3 -1.02 -10.79 27.27
C LYS A 3 -2.24 -10.50 26.39
N LYS A 4 -2.00 -10.01 25.16
CA LYS A 4 -3.06 -9.87 24.15
C LYS A 4 -3.67 -11.25 23.94
N SER A 5 -4.99 -11.37 24.07
CA SER A 5 -5.67 -12.66 23.87
C SER A 5 -5.48 -13.07 22.42
N LEU A 6 -4.70 -14.12 22.18
CA LEU A 6 -4.47 -14.71 20.85
C LEU A 6 -5.80 -14.99 20.12
N ALA A 7 -6.79 -15.49 20.84
CA ALA A 7 -8.13 -15.76 20.29
C ALA A 7 -8.81 -14.48 19.79
N LYS A 8 -8.77 -13.38 20.56
CA LYS A 8 -9.35 -12.10 20.17
C LYS A 8 -8.67 -11.56 18.91
N ASN A 9 -7.35 -11.55 18.87
CA ASN A 9 -6.59 -11.09 17.70
C ASN A 9 -6.86 -11.95 16.45
N SER A 10 -6.98 -13.27 16.60
CA SER A 10 -7.30 -14.17 15.50
C SER A 10 -8.71 -13.91 14.94
N ILE A 11 -9.71 -13.75 15.81
CA ILE A 11 -11.10 -13.43 15.38
C ILE A 11 -11.15 -12.10 14.63
N PHE A 12 -10.51 -11.04 15.16
CA PHE A 12 -10.46 -9.75 14.48
C PHE A 12 -9.72 -9.83 13.13
N ASN A 13 -8.63 -10.61 13.05
CA ASN A 13 -7.91 -10.81 11.80
C ASN A 13 -8.77 -11.56 10.76
N MET A 14 -9.51 -12.60 11.17
CA MET A 14 -10.43 -13.32 10.28
C MET A 14 -11.58 -12.43 9.81
N ALA A 15 -12.22 -11.68 10.72
CA ALA A 15 -13.27 -10.73 10.38
C ALA A 15 -12.76 -9.65 9.44
N TYR A 16 -11.56 -9.12 9.68
CA TYR A 16 -10.90 -8.15 8.80
C TYR A 16 -10.61 -8.73 7.41
N LYS A 17 -10.09 -9.94 7.33
CA LYS A 17 -9.83 -10.60 6.04
C LYS A 17 -11.14 -10.83 5.27
N GLY A 18 -12.17 -11.36 5.94
CA GLY A 18 -13.49 -11.54 5.33
C GLY A 18 -14.09 -10.23 4.81
N PHE A 19 -14.08 -9.18 5.62
CA PHE A 19 -14.52 -7.84 5.20
C PHE A 19 -13.69 -7.31 4.02
N THR A 20 -12.36 -7.47 4.07
CA THR A 20 -11.45 -7.01 3.02
C THR A 20 -11.69 -7.73 1.70
N ALA A 21 -12.10 -9.00 1.75
CA ALA A 21 -12.47 -9.78 0.58
C ALA A 21 -13.85 -9.39 0.00
N LEU A 22 -14.84 -9.17 0.86
CA LEU A 22 -16.23 -8.85 0.46
C LEU A 22 -16.41 -7.39 0.02
N PHE A 23 -15.72 -6.47 0.66
CA PHE A 23 -15.86 -5.03 0.41
C PHE A 23 -15.64 -4.63 -1.07
N PRO A 24 -14.62 -5.17 -1.79
CA PRO A 24 -14.43 -4.88 -3.20
C PRO A 24 -15.61 -5.27 -4.09
N LEU A 25 -16.42 -6.27 -3.72
CA LEU A 25 -17.61 -6.64 -4.51
C LEU A 25 -18.65 -5.53 -4.49
N ILE A 26 -18.93 -4.99 -3.29
CA ILE A 26 -19.92 -3.92 -3.12
C ILE A 26 -19.46 -2.69 -3.89
N THR A 27 -18.20 -2.28 -3.70
CA THR A 27 -17.65 -1.10 -4.37
C THR A 27 -17.55 -1.29 -5.88
N THR A 28 -17.09 -2.46 -6.34
CA THR A 28 -16.96 -2.77 -7.77
C THR A 28 -18.32 -2.83 -8.46
N SER A 29 -19.35 -3.43 -7.82
CA SER A 29 -20.69 -3.46 -8.38
C SER A 29 -21.23 -2.06 -8.64
N TYR A 30 -21.13 -1.16 -7.67
CA TYR A 30 -21.53 0.24 -7.82
C TYR A 30 -20.73 0.96 -8.91
N VAL A 31 -19.40 0.91 -8.81
CA VAL A 31 -18.51 1.63 -9.73
C VAL A 31 -18.64 1.14 -11.16
N SER A 32 -18.82 -0.18 -11.37
CA SER A 32 -19.00 -0.75 -12.72
C SER A 32 -20.33 -0.32 -13.36
N HIS A 33 -21.35 -0.11 -12.55
CA HIS A 33 -22.64 0.38 -13.05
C HIS A 33 -22.58 1.86 -13.45
N VAL A 34 -21.83 2.68 -12.69
CA VAL A 34 -21.74 4.14 -12.92
C VAL A 34 -20.70 4.48 -13.99
N LEU A 35 -19.49 3.97 -13.87
CA LEU A 35 -18.37 4.33 -14.75
C LEU A 35 -18.32 3.51 -16.06
N LEU A 36 -19.15 2.47 -16.16
CA LEU A 36 -19.12 1.52 -17.26
C LEU A 36 -17.75 0.80 -17.40
N PRO A 37 -17.60 -0.24 -18.23
CA PRO A 37 -16.35 -0.98 -18.37
C PRO A 37 -15.17 -0.12 -18.81
N ALA A 38 -15.39 0.87 -19.66
CA ALA A 38 -14.33 1.75 -20.15
C ALA A 38 -13.74 2.62 -19.03
N GLY A 39 -14.58 3.28 -18.22
CA GLY A 39 -14.11 4.09 -17.09
C GLY A 39 -13.39 3.26 -16.02
N VAL A 40 -13.94 2.08 -15.69
CA VAL A 40 -13.29 1.14 -14.77
C VAL A 40 -11.94 0.68 -15.33
N GLY A 41 -11.87 0.37 -16.61
CA GLY A 41 -10.64 -0.06 -17.29
C GLY A 41 -9.55 1.00 -17.26
N ARG A 42 -9.91 2.26 -17.57
CA ARG A 42 -8.98 3.42 -17.48
C ARG A 42 -8.32 3.51 -16.12
N VAL A 43 -9.13 3.52 -15.06
CA VAL A 43 -8.62 3.64 -13.69
C VAL A 43 -7.83 2.39 -13.29
N SER A 44 -8.30 1.19 -13.66
CA SER A 44 -7.58 -0.06 -13.37
C SER A 44 -6.22 -0.12 -14.05
N TYR A 45 -6.12 0.29 -15.31
CA TYR A 45 -4.85 0.35 -16.03
C TYR A 45 -3.89 1.34 -15.40
N ALA A 46 -4.33 2.58 -15.14
CA ALA A 46 -3.49 3.59 -14.49
C ALA A 46 -3.04 3.16 -13.09
N ASN A 47 -3.92 2.50 -12.33
CA ASN A 47 -3.59 1.92 -11.03
C ASN A 47 -2.55 0.79 -11.16
N THR A 48 -2.64 -0.06 -12.18
CA THR A 48 -1.66 -1.13 -12.43
C THR A 48 -0.27 -0.55 -12.71
N ILE A 49 -0.18 0.48 -13.55
CA ILE A 49 1.11 1.17 -13.82
C ILE A 49 1.68 1.77 -12.52
N ALA A 50 0.88 2.50 -11.76
CA ALA A 50 1.32 3.04 -10.46
C ALA A 50 1.75 1.93 -9.49
N ALA A 51 1.01 0.81 -9.45
CA ALA A 51 1.30 -0.32 -8.58
C ALA A 51 2.65 -1.00 -8.87
N TYR A 52 3.10 -1.06 -10.12
CA TYR A 52 4.46 -1.53 -10.44
C TYR A 52 5.54 -0.67 -9.76
N PHE A 53 5.38 0.65 -9.83
CA PHE A 53 6.33 1.54 -9.17
C PHE A 53 6.24 1.47 -7.65
N VAL A 54 5.03 1.32 -7.08
CA VAL A 54 4.84 1.10 -5.63
C VAL A 54 5.48 -0.22 -5.19
N LEU A 55 5.35 -1.29 -5.97
CA LEU A 55 6.00 -2.58 -5.70
C LEU A 55 7.52 -2.44 -5.59
N ILE A 56 8.14 -1.78 -6.56
CA ILE A 56 9.58 -1.51 -6.57
C ILE A 56 9.97 -0.60 -5.40
N ALA A 57 9.21 0.47 -5.15
CA ALA A 57 9.43 1.41 -4.05
C ALA A 57 9.35 0.74 -2.67
N SER A 58 8.49 -0.26 -2.52
CA SER A 58 8.30 -0.98 -1.25
C SER A 58 9.43 -1.96 -0.94
N LEU A 59 10.30 -2.31 -1.90
CA LEU A 59 11.54 -3.09 -1.74
C LEU A 59 11.39 -4.40 -0.93
N GLY A 60 10.22 -5.05 -0.90
CA GLY A 60 9.98 -6.24 -0.05
C GLY A 60 9.87 -5.92 1.46
N LEU A 61 9.84 -4.66 1.85
CA LEU A 61 9.65 -4.21 3.23
C LEU A 61 8.35 -4.73 3.87
N PRO A 62 7.21 -4.89 3.16
CA PRO A 62 6.01 -5.47 3.75
C PRO A 62 6.25 -6.82 4.43
N SER A 63 7.10 -7.67 3.87
CA SER A 63 7.44 -8.97 4.44
C SER A 63 8.62 -8.90 5.42
N TYR A 64 9.70 -8.22 5.04
CA TYR A 64 10.89 -8.09 5.87
C TYR A 64 10.67 -7.28 7.12
N GLY A 65 9.97 -6.15 7.00
CA GLY A 65 9.70 -5.22 8.10
C GLY A 65 8.92 -5.86 9.24
N VAL A 66 7.91 -6.69 8.92
CA VAL A 66 7.16 -7.46 9.92
C VAL A 66 8.09 -8.31 10.76
N LYS A 67 8.98 -9.09 10.11
CA LYS A 67 9.94 -9.94 10.80
C LYS A 67 10.94 -9.13 11.62
N ALA A 68 11.50 -8.06 11.06
CA ALA A 68 12.52 -7.24 11.71
C ALA A 68 11.96 -6.52 12.95
N ILE A 69 10.73 -5.99 12.87
CA ILE A 69 10.06 -5.36 14.01
C ILE A 69 9.68 -6.38 15.08
N ALA A 70 9.15 -7.54 14.70
CA ALA A 70 8.83 -8.60 15.66
C ALA A 70 10.06 -9.04 16.46
N GLN A 71 11.22 -9.16 15.80
CA GLN A 71 12.49 -9.52 16.45
C GLN A 71 13.05 -8.40 17.34
N SER A 72 12.81 -7.14 17.01
CA SER A 72 13.27 -5.97 17.78
C SER A 72 12.26 -5.47 18.82
N ASN A 73 11.13 -6.15 18.99
CA ASN A 73 10.04 -5.70 19.87
C ASN A 73 10.31 -5.84 21.38
N VAL A 74 11.43 -6.45 21.76
CA VAL A 74 11.82 -6.65 23.17
C VAL A 74 12.14 -5.33 23.84
N ASP A 75 12.83 -4.42 23.16
CA ASP A 75 13.23 -3.11 23.64
C ASP A 75 12.71 -1.99 22.74
N LYS A 76 12.17 -0.92 23.37
CA LYS A 76 11.62 0.24 22.66
C LYS A 76 12.69 0.99 21.86
N GLU A 77 13.90 1.07 22.38
CA GLU A 77 15.01 1.75 21.71
C GLU A 77 15.45 0.99 20.45
N GLN A 78 15.68 -0.32 20.58
CA GLN A 78 16.05 -1.18 19.45
C GLN A 78 14.97 -1.19 18.36
N ARG A 79 13.71 -1.25 18.75
CA ARG A 79 12.57 -1.17 17.84
C ARG A 79 12.52 0.15 17.09
N SER A 80 12.72 1.28 17.79
CA SER A 80 12.72 2.61 17.18
C SER A 80 13.87 2.76 16.17
N ARG A 81 15.04 2.23 16.49
CA ARG A 81 16.20 2.20 15.61
C ARG A 81 15.93 1.36 14.35
N THR A 82 15.46 0.13 14.52
CA THR A 82 15.09 -0.75 13.40
C THR A 82 14.03 -0.10 12.51
N PHE A 83 13.03 0.53 13.10
CA PHE A 83 12.02 1.28 12.35
C PHE A 83 12.64 2.38 11.50
N LEU A 84 13.51 3.22 12.07
CA LEU A 84 14.15 4.32 11.33
C LEU A 84 15.04 3.81 10.20
N GLU A 85 15.81 2.75 10.41
CA GLU A 85 16.63 2.14 9.37
C GLU A 85 15.78 1.70 8.18
N LEU A 86 14.67 1.00 8.43
CA LEU A 86 13.75 0.54 7.39
C LEU A 86 12.94 1.69 6.75
N PHE A 87 12.54 2.67 7.55
CA PHE A 87 11.84 3.86 7.05
C PHE A 87 12.70 4.67 6.08
N LEU A 88 13.98 4.85 6.39
CA LEU A 88 14.92 5.57 5.50
C LEU A 88 15.12 4.81 4.17
N ILE A 89 15.18 3.49 4.20
CA ILE A 89 15.22 2.66 2.98
C ILE A 89 13.95 2.89 2.15
N ASN A 90 12.77 2.79 2.79
CA ASN A 90 11.49 3.03 2.13
C ASN A 90 11.38 4.44 1.55
N PHE A 91 11.79 5.44 2.32
CA PHE A 91 11.76 6.84 1.90
C PHE A 91 12.62 7.08 0.66
N ALA A 92 13.89 6.65 0.69
CA ALA A 92 14.79 6.80 -0.44
C ALA A 92 14.28 6.09 -1.70
N ALA A 93 13.86 4.84 -1.58
CA ALA A 93 13.31 4.07 -2.68
C ALA A 93 12.04 4.70 -3.24
N THR A 94 11.13 5.15 -2.38
CA THR A 94 9.87 5.79 -2.80
C THR A 94 10.13 7.10 -3.53
N VAL A 95 11.06 7.93 -3.06
CA VAL A 95 11.43 9.18 -3.75
C VAL A 95 11.98 8.89 -5.14
N LEU A 96 12.92 7.94 -5.25
CA LEU A 96 13.50 7.55 -6.54
C LEU A 96 12.44 7.01 -7.49
N CYS A 97 11.57 6.11 -7.03
CA CYS A 97 10.49 5.55 -7.84
C CYS A 97 9.44 6.60 -8.23
N THR A 98 9.15 7.57 -7.36
CA THR A 98 8.23 8.67 -7.68
C THR A 98 8.80 9.54 -8.80
N ILE A 99 10.07 9.91 -8.73
CA ILE A 99 10.74 10.66 -9.79
C ILE A 99 10.70 9.86 -11.10
N ALA A 100 11.07 8.58 -11.05
CA ALA A 100 11.06 7.70 -12.21
C ALA A 100 9.64 7.56 -12.82
N TYR A 101 8.61 7.45 -11.99
CA TYR A 101 7.21 7.39 -12.43
C TYR A 101 6.79 8.65 -13.18
N TYR A 102 7.02 9.83 -12.62
CA TYR A 102 6.64 11.08 -13.29
C TYR A 102 7.45 11.34 -14.54
N LEU A 103 8.72 10.97 -14.58
CA LEU A 103 9.50 10.99 -15.82
C LEU A 103 8.90 10.04 -16.84
N PHE A 104 8.59 8.80 -16.46
CA PHE A 104 7.98 7.80 -17.33
C PHE A 104 6.66 8.30 -17.92
N VAL A 105 5.72 8.77 -17.11
CA VAL A 105 4.42 9.27 -17.56
C VAL A 105 4.53 10.49 -18.48
N ASN A 106 5.50 11.38 -18.24
CA ASN A 106 5.64 12.60 -19.04
C ASN A 106 6.41 12.40 -20.34
N TYR A 107 7.37 11.47 -20.38
CA TYR A 107 8.18 11.22 -21.57
C TYR A 107 7.53 10.31 -22.60
N PHE A 108 6.67 9.37 -22.17
CA PHE A 108 6.03 8.44 -23.08
C PHE A 108 4.76 9.03 -23.69
N PRO A 109 4.69 9.20 -25.03
CA PRO A 109 3.53 9.79 -25.74
C PRO A 109 2.22 9.02 -25.50
N HIS A 110 2.30 7.72 -25.24
CA HIS A 110 1.15 6.85 -24.98
C HIS A 110 0.25 7.34 -23.83
N PHE A 111 0.82 8.07 -22.88
CA PHE A 111 0.08 8.61 -21.72
C PHE A 111 -0.42 10.05 -21.93
N ALA A 112 -0.13 10.69 -23.07
CA ALA A 112 -0.37 12.11 -23.30
C ALA A 112 -1.84 12.52 -23.05
N ASP A 113 -2.78 11.75 -23.59
CA ASP A 113 -4.21 12.06 -23.49
C ASP A 113 -4.81 11.76 -22.12
N ARG A 114 -4.09 10.99 -21.30
CA ARG A 114 -4.54 10.50 -19.98
C ARG A 114 -3.68 11.02 -18.84
N LYS A 115 -2.81 12.00 -19.08
CA LYS A 115 -1.91 12.57 -18.06
C LYS A 115 -2.59 12.93 -16.73
N PRO A 116 -3.78 13.55 -16.70
CA PRO A 116 -4.44 13.88 -15.44
C PRO A 116 -4.70 12.65 -14.58
N LEU A 117 -5.11 11.54 -15.17
CA LEU A 117 -5.39 10.28 -14.46
C LEU A 117 -4.10 9.68 -13.88
N PHE A 118 -3.04 9.60 -14.68
CA PHE A 118 -1.74 9.08 -14.20
C PHE A 118 -1.13 9.98 -13.12
N ASN A 119 -1.26 11.29 -13.24
CA ASN A 119 -0.80 12.23 -12.21
C ASN A 119 -1.53 12.02 -10.88
N VAL A 120 -2.84 11.80 -10.92
CA VAL A 120 -3.62 11.45 -9.72
C VAL A 120 -3.14 10.13 -9.14
N MET A 121 -2.94 9.09 -9.96
CA MET A 121 -2.45 7.80 -9.47
C MET A 121 -1.01 7.88 -8.93
N GLY A 122 -0.19 8.79 -9.42
CA GLY A 122 1.15 9.08 -8.88
C GLY A 122 1.14 9.53 -7.41
N LEU A 123 0.02 10.07 -6.90
CA LEU A 123 -0.13 10.38 -5.48
C LEU A 123 -0.01 9.13 -4.60
N MET A 124 -0.36 7.95 -5.11
CA MET A 124 -0.20 6.69 -4.37
C MET A 124 1.28 6.41 -4.06
N LEU A 125 2.20 6.75 -4.98
CA LEU A 125 3.64 6.60 -4.74
C LEU A 125 4.12 7.57 -3.67
N ILE A 126 3.74 8.85 -3.76
CA ILE A 126 4.11 9.85 -2.76
C ILE A 126 3.65 9.41 -1.36
N LEU A 127 2.41 8.93 -1.28
CA LEU A 127 1.81 8.47 -0.02
C LEU A 127 2.36 7.13 0.47
N ASN A 128 3.03 6.36 -0.40
CA ASN A 128 3.73 5.13 -0.02
C ASN A 128 4.91 5.38 0.96
N ILE A 129 5.41 6.60 1.06
CA ILE A 129 6.39 7.00 2.09
C ILE A 129 5.87 6.64 3.50
N PHE A 130 4.57 6.85 3.73
CA PHE A 130 3.91 6.59 5.01
C PHE A 130 3.29 5.18 5.10
N ASN A 131 3.57 4.31 4.16
CA ASN A 131 3.12 2.93 4.18
C ASN A 131 3.97 2.11 5.16
N ILE A 132 3.58 2.17 6.43
CA ILE A 132 4.26 1.52 7.55
C ILE A 132 3.38 0.43 8.20
N ASP A 133 2.47 -0.18 7.44
CA ASP A 133 1.60 -1.27 7.93
C ASP A 133 2.42 -2.45 8.48
N TRP A 134 3.57 -2.75 7.87
CA TRP A 134 4.50 -3.77 8.33
C TRP A 134 4.99 -3.53 9.77
N PHE A 135 5.08 -2.27 10.22
CA PHE A 135 5.44 -1.96 11.61
C PHE A 135 4.35 -2.43 12.58
N TYR A 136 3.09 -2.08 12.31
CA TYR A 136 1.97 -2.48 13.16
C TYR A 136 1.70 -3.97 13.12
N GLN A 137 1.93 -4.63 11.97
CA GLN A 137 1.86 -6.09 11.87
C GLN A 137 2.95 -6.76 12.70
N GLY A 138 4.19 -6.26 12.66
CA GLY A 138 5.28 -6.74 13.49
C GLY A 138 5.07 -6.51 15.00
N MET A 139 4.24 -5.52 15.36
CA MET A 139 3.79 -5.24 16.72
C MET A 139 2.54 -6.05 17.12
N GLU A 140 2.00 -6.88 16.22
CA GLU A 140 0.75 -7.64 16.40
C GLU A 140 -0.48 -6.74 16.71
N GLU A 141 -0.49 -5.50 16.19
CA GLU A 141 -1.58 -4.54 16.38
C GLU A 141 -2.74 -4.75 15.38
N TYR A 142 -3.18 -6.00 15.19
CA TYR A 142 -4.20 -6.36 14.19
C TYR A 142 -5.55 -5.71 14.43
N VAL A 143 -5.94 -5.50 15.70
CA VAL A 143 -7.19 -4.80 16.03
C VAL A 143 -7.14 -3.36 15.52
N TYR A 144 -6.02 -2.67 15.74
CA TYR A 144 -5.83 -1.30 15.24
C TYR A 144 -5.89 -1.25 13.72
N ILE A 145 -5.16 -2.14 13.03
CA ILE A 145 -5.14 -2.22 11.55
C ILE A 145 -6.56 -2.45 11.02
N SER A 146 -7.32 -3.37 11.63
CA SER A 146 -8.66 -3.74 11.21
C SER A 146 -9.65 -2.58 11.36
N VAL A 147 -9.71 -1.96 12.54
CA VAL A 147 -10.63 -0.85 12.82
C VAL A 147 -10.36 0.35 11.93
N ARG A 148 -9.09 0.76 11.81
CA ARG A 148 -8.68 1.85 10.95
C ARG A 148 -9.07 1.59 9.49
N SER A 149 -8.68 0.43 8.94
CA SER A 149 -8.99 0.08 7.55
C SER A 149 -10.49 0.00 7.29
N PHE A 150 -11.28 -0.46 8.26
CA PHE A 150 -12.73 -0.48 8.17
C PHE A 150 -13.31 0.94 8.05
N ILE A 151 -12.89 1.85 8.93
CA ILE A 151 -13.34 3.25 8.91
C ILE A 151 -13.00 3.92 7.58
N VAL A 152 -11.74 3.79 7.13
CA VAL A 152 -11.30 4.40 5.87
C VAL A 152 -12.05 3.84 4.67
N LYS A 153 -12.30 2.52 4.63
CA LYS A 153 -13.07 1.89 3.54
C LYS A 153 -14.52 2.39 3.50
N ILE A 154 -15.20 2.42 4.65
CA ILE A 154 -16.58 2.93 4.71
C ILE A 154 -16.64 4.40 4.30
N ALA A 155 -15.71 5.24 4.79
CA ALA A 155 -15.63 6.64 4.39
C ALA A 155 -15.41 6.79 2.89
N SER A 156 -14.48 6.00 2.31
CA SER A 156 -14.20 6.01 0.87
C SER A 156 -15.41 5.57 0.05
N PHE A 157 -16.16 4.56 0.51
CA PHE A 157 -17.39 4.14 -0.15
C PHE A 157 -18.46 5.22 -0.09
N GLY A 158 -18.62 5.88 1.07
CA GLY A 158 -19.51 7.04 1.20
C GLY A 158 -19.15 8.16 0.21
N LEU A 159 -17.85 8.48 0.08
CA LEU A 159 -17.37 9.46 -0.91
C LEU A 159 -17.67 9.01 -2.36
N MET A 160 -17.52 7.71 -2.68
CA MET A 160 -17.90 7.18 -3.99
C MET A 160 -19.38 7.39 -4.28
N LEU A 161 -20.26 7.07 -3.33
CA LEU A 161 -21.72 7.26 -3.49
C LEU A 161 -22.12 8.73 -3.64
N LEU A 162 -21.38 9.65 -3.04
CA LEU A 162 -21.66 11.08 -3.11
C LEU A 162 -21.15 11.74 -4.39
N PHE A 163 -19.95 11.37 -4.85
CA PHE A 163 -19.24 12.11 -5.88
C PHE A 163 -19.08 11.38 -7.21
N VAL A 164 -19.22 10.05 -7.27
CA VAL A 164 -19.11 9.27 -8.50
C VAL A 164 -20.51 8.91 -8.99
N LYS A 165 -21.05 9.69 -9.93
CA LYS A 165 -22.44 9.57 -10.41
C LYS A 165 -22.55 9.40 -11.92
N ASP A 166 -21.52 9.77 -12.67
CA ASP A 166 -21.48 9.74 -14.12
C ASP A 166 -20.25 8.97 -14.62
N GLU A 167 -20.31 8.48 -15.84
CA GLU A 167 -19.17 7.79 -16.49
C GLU A 167 -17.91 8.65 -16.60
N ARG A 168 -18.07 9.99 -16.60
CA ARG A 168 -16.96 10.96 -16.64
C ARG A 168 -16.22 11.12 -15.32
N ASP A 169 -16.80 10.63 -14.22
CA ASP A 169 -16.25 10.81 -12.88
C ASP A 169 -15.09 9.84 -12.54
N TYR A 170 -14.48 9.21 -13.56
CA TYR A 170 -13.36 8.29 -13.37
C TYR A 170 -12.16 8.93 -12.68
N LEU A 171 -11.90 10.24 -12.88
CA LEU A 171 -10.86 10.98 -12.16
C LEU A 171 -11.20 11.15 -10.67
N ILE A 172 -12.46 11.41 -10.35
CA ILE A 172 -12.94 11.51 -8.96
C ILE A 172 -12.79 10.15 -8.29
N TYR A 173 -13.17 9.08 -8.99
CA TYR A 173 -12.98 7.71 -8.48
C TYR A 173 -11.51 7.40 -8.21
N ALA A 174 -10.61 7.75 -9.14
CA ALA A 174 -9.17 7.60 -8.98
C ALA A 174 -8.66 8.37 -7.75
N LEU A 175 -9.12 9.61 -7.56
CA LEU A 175 -8.77 10.43 -6.41
C LEU A 175 -9.26 9.81 -5.09
N ILE A 176 -10.47 9.26 -5.05
CA ILE A 176 -11.01 8.57 -3.87
C ILE A 176 -10.17 7.35 -3.52
N LEU A 177 -9.69 6.57 -4.50
CA LEU A 177 -8.76 5.46 -4.26
C LEU A 177 -7.45 5.94 -3.63
N CYS A 178 -6.90 7.06 -4.12
CA CYS A 178 -5.71 7.68 -3.53
C CYS A 178 -5.98 8.16 -2.10
N ILE A 179 -7.12 8.81 -1.84
CA ILE A 179 -7.52 9.27 -0.50
C ILE A 179 -7.69 8.09 0.47
N ALA A 180 -8.26 6.97 0.01
CA ALA A 180 -8.38 5.76 0.81
C ALA A 180 -7.01 5.22 1.24
N THR A 181 -6.06 5.18 0.31
CA THR A 181 -4.67 4.79 0.60
C THR A 181 -4.00 5.80 1.53
N ALA A 182 -4.14 7.11 1.24
CA ALA A 182 -3.62 8.19 2.06
C ALA A 182 -4.16 8.16 3.49
N GLY A 183 -5.46 7.97 3.66
CA GLY A 183 -6.12 7.93 4.96
C GLY A 183 -5.52 6.84 5.85
N ASN A 184 -5.29 5.65 5.29
CA ASN A 184 -4.62 4.58 6.01
C ASN A 184 -3.18 4.97 6.40
N ASN A 185 -2.40 5.48 5.46
CA ASN A 185 -0.99 5.78 5.66
C ASN A 185 -0.76 6.96 6.63
N LEU A 186 -1.53 8.04 6.48
CA LEU A 186 -1.43 9.20 7.37
C LEU A 186 -1.89 8.89 8.79
N TRP A 187 -2.94 8.08 8.95
CA TRP A 187 -3.38 7.62 10.27
C TRP A 187 -2.30 6.78 10.96
N ASN A 188 -1.60 5.93 10.21
CA ASN A 188 -0.44 5.21 10.70
C ASN A 188 0.66 6.14 11.20
N ALA A 189 1.05 7.12 10.39
CA ALA A 189 2.08 8.08 10.74
C ALA A 189 1.73 8.88 12.02
N TRP A 190 0.46 9.26 12.17
CA TRP A 190 -0.03 9.93 13.37
C TRP A 190 0.10 9.06 14.62
N ASN A 191 -0.35 7.81 14.54
CA ASN A 191 -0.36 6.89 15.69
C ASN A 191 1.04 6.37 16.05
N LEU A 192 2.00 6.46 15.12
CA LEU A 192 3.38 5.99 15.29
C LEU A 192 4.08 6.59 16.51
N ARG A 193 3.79 7.85 16.84
CA ARG A 193 4.36 8.58 17.99
C ARG A 193 4.20 7.86 19.33
N LYS A 194 3.18 7.01 19.46
CA LYS A 194 2.95 6.22 20.69
C LYS A 194 3.95 5.07 20.87
N TYR A 195 4.49 4.57 19.79
CA TYR A 195 5.29 3.34 19.76
C TYR A 195 6.78 3.60 19.64
N ILE A 196 7.19 4.76 19.11
CA ILE A 196 8.58 5.13 18.85
C ILE A 196 9.01 6.23 19.83
N SER A 197 10.26 6.17 20.26
CA SER A 197 10.96 7.23 20.99
C SER A 197 12.16 7.66 20.16
N LEU A 198 12.15 8.92 19.70
CA LEU A 198 13.28 9.49 18.96
C LEU A 198 14.40 9.96 19.90
N GLU A 199 14.09 10.20 21.19
CA GLU A 199 15.05 10.71 22.17
C GLU A 199 16.17 9.71 22.47
N GLY A 200 15.88 8.40 22.46
CA GLY A 200 16.88 7.34 22.68
C GLY A 200 17.88 7.15 21.54
N ILE A 201 17.59 7.68 20.36
CA ILE A 201 18.45 7.53 19.18
C ILE A 201 19.56 8.59 19.15
N CYS A 202 19.30 9.77 19.71
CA CYS A 202 20.24 10.88 19.75
C CYS A 202 21.13 10.93 21.00
N HIS A 203 20.76 10.23 22.07
CA HIS A 203 21.52 10.22 23.36
C HIS A 203 21.78 8.80 23.80
N SER A 204 23.02 8.34 23.63
CA SER A 204 23.54 7.16 24.33
C SER A 204 23.57 7.48 25.84
N ARG A 205 22.55 7.04 26.57
CA ARG A 205 22.50 7.10 28.02
C ARG A 205 23.46 6.04 28.56
N GLN A 206 24.49 6.46 29.28
CA GLN A 206 25.52 5.68 29.96
C GLN A 206 26.74 5.23 29.13
N GLY A 207 27.75 6.10 29.02
CA GLY A 207 29.19 5.79 29.10
C GLY A 207 29.82 4.59 28.35
N LYS A 208 29.04 3.70 27.78
CA LYS A 208 29.47 2.70 26.81
C LYS A 208 29.29 3.29 25.43
N VAL A 209 30.34 3.34 24.66
CA VAL A 209 30.33 3.63 23.22
C VAL A 209 29.45 2.57 22.55
N ALA A 210 28.13 2.72 22.70
CA ALA A 210 27.20 1.98 21.86
C ALA A 210 27.36 2.56 20.47
N ASP A 211 27.61 1.69 19.52
CA ASP A 211 27.66 1.99 18.10
C ASP A 211 26.41 2.77 17.72
N THR A 212 26.50 4.11 17.65
CA THR A 212 25.40 5.06 17.42
C THR A 212 25.04 5.14 15.94
N GLY A 213 25.72 4.38 15.07
CA GLY A 213 25.48 4.34 13.63
C GLY A 213 24.19 3.59 13.27
N LEU A 214 23.42 4.12 12.31
CA LEU A 214 22.36 3.39 11.65
C LEU A 214 22.99 2.35 10.71
N HIS A 215 22.65 1.09 10.91
CA HIS A 215 23.19 -0.02 10.10
C HIS A 215 22.26 -0.40 8.95
N ILE A 216 22.02 0.54 8.03
CA ILE A 216 21.15 0.33 6.86
C ILE A 216 21.61 -0.87 6.03
N GLY A 217 22.93 -1.07 5.89
CA GLY A 217 23.51 -2.13 5.06
C GLY A 217 23.08 -3.55 5.43
N LYS A 218 22.84 -3.84 6.71
CA LYS A 218 22.39 -5.17 7.17
C LYS A 218 21.01 -5.57 6.63
N HIS A 219 20.17 -4.56 6.31
CA HIS A 219 18.81 -4.78 5.81
C HIS A 219 18.75 -4.93 4.28
N MET A 220 19.75 -4.41 3.56
CA MET A 220 19.71 -4.37 2.09
C MET A 220 19.63 -5.75 1.45
N ARG A 221 20.47 -6.70 1.88
CA ARG A 221 20.45 -8.04 1.30
C ARG A 221 19.12 -8.78 1.48
N PRO A 222 18.54 -8.91 2.68
CA PRO A 222 17.23 -9.55 2.86
C PRO A 222 16.11 -8.82 2.12
N VAL A 223 16.11 -7.48 2.11
CA VAL A 223 15.13 -6.65 1.43
C VAL A 223 15.16 -6.91 -0.08
N MET A 224 16.35 -6.94 -0.69
CA MET A 224 16.50 -7.22 -2.14
C MET A 224 16.09 -8.64 -2.53
N ILE A 225 16.35 -9.64 -1.68
CA ILE A 225 15.89 -11.02 -1.93
C ILE A 225 14.36 -11.08 -1.92
N LEU A 226 13.72 -10.43 -0.94
CA LEU A 226 12.26 -10.41 -0.86
C LEU A 226 11.63 -9.56 -1.97
N LEU A 227 12.29 -8.47 -2.39
CA LEU A 227 11.87 -7.73 -3.57
C LEU A 227 11.87 -8.63 -4.82
N ALA A 228 12.94 -9.37 -5.06
CA ALA A 228 13.02 -10.26 -6.22
C ALA A 228 11.90 -11.31 -6.21
N SER A 229 11.57 -11.86 -5.03
CA SER A 229 10.44 -12.78 -4.87
C SER A 229 9.10 -12.12 -5.15
N SER A 230 8.86 -10.91 -4.63
CA SER A 230 7.63 -10.16 -4.87
C SER A 230 7.48 -9.78 -6.35
N ILE A 231 8.56 -9.32 -6.98
CA ILE A 231 8.59 -9.01 -8.41
C ILE A 231 8.15 -10.22 -9.24
N ALA A 232 8.71 -11.39 -8.96
CA ALA A 232 8.38 -12.61 -9.71
C ALA A 232 6.89 -12.96 -9.62
N THR A 233 6.27 -12.75 -8.46
CA THR A 233 4.84 -13.05 -8.24
C THR A 233 3.93 -11.95 -8.78
N ASP A 234 4.23 -10.69 -8.47
CA ASP A 234 3.34 -9.56 -8.72
C ASP A 234 3.39 -9.10 -10.17
N ILE A 235 4.56 -9.16 -10.83
CA ILE A 235 4.65 -8.86 -12.27
C ILE A 235 3.76 -9.82 -13.05
N TYR A 236 3.81 -11.11 -12.75
CA TYR A 236 2.96 -12.10 -13.41
C TYR A 236 1.48 -11.77 -13.28
N THR A 237 1.03 -11.36 -12.09
CA THR A 237 -0.39 -11.05 -11.83
C THR A 237 -0.87 -9.69 -12.37
N MET A 238 0.05 -8.79 -12.66
CA MET A 238 -0.26 -7.44 -13.14
C MET A 238 -0.09 -7.28 -14.66
N LEU A 239 0.74 -8.13 -15.29
CA LEU A 239 1.08 -8.04 -16.71
C LEU A 239 -0.14 -8.16 -17.61
N ASP A 240 -1.10 -9.00 -17.23
CA ASP A 240 -2.33 -9.24 -17.99
C ASP A 240 -3.09 -7.94 -18.29
N SER A 241 -3.18 -7.04 -17.30
CA SER A 241 -3.89 -5.76 -17.47
C SER A 241 -3.19 -4.83 -18.45
N VAL A 242 -1.85 -4.86 -18.49
CA VAL A 242 -1.06 -4.04 -19.41
C VAL A 242 -1.15 -4.58 -20.83
N MET A 243 -1.05 -5.91 -20.98
CA MET A 243 -1.20 -6.56 -22.29
C MET A 243 -2.61 -6.37 -22.88
N LEU A 244 -3.64 -6.50 -22.04
CA LEU A 244 -5.02 -6.30 -22.46
C LEU A 244 -5.27 -4.87 -22.92
N GLU A 245 -4.74 -3.87 -22.22
CA GLU A 245 -4.88 -2.48 -22.64
C GLU A 245 -4.21 -2.26 -24.00
N TYR A 246 -2.98 -2.74 -24.16
CA TYR A 246 -2.19 -2.54 -25.36
C TYR A 246 -2.83 -3.15 -26.62
N TYR A 247 -3.40 -4.36 -26.49
CA TYR A 247 -3.96 -5.09 -27.64
C TYR A 247 -5.46 -4.86 -27.86
N TYR A 248 -6.22 -4.63 -26.80
CA TYR A 248 -7.69 -4.68 -26.83
C TYR A 248 -8.37 -3.45 -26.23
N GLY A 249 -7.58 -2.54 -25.63
CA GLY A 249 -8.06 -1.28 -25.08
C GLY A 249 -8.72 -1.38 -23.69
N GLU A 250 -9.08 -0.22 -23.15
CA GLU A 250 -9.52 0.00 -21.79
C GLU A 250 -10.77 -0.80 -21.36
N THR A 251 -11.73 -0.94 -22.27
CA THR A 251 -12.99 -1.65 -21.99
C THR A 251 -12.72 -3.11 -21.58
N ASN A 252 -11.80 -3.77 -22.29
CA ASN A 252 -11.43 -5.15 -21.97
C ASN A 252 -10.66 -5.26 -20.65
N VAL A 253 -9.85 -4.28 -20.29
CA VAL A 253 -9.23 -4.19 -18.96
C VAL A 253 -10.31 -4.04 -17.87
N GLY A 254 -11.37 -3.28 -18.14
CA GLY A 254 -12.51 -3.12 -17.23
C GLY A 254 -13.20 -4.45 -16.94
N TYR A 255 -13.55 -5.22 -17.96
CA TYR A 255 -14.14 -6.56 -17.79
C TYR A 255 -13.19 -7.50 -17.05
N TYR A 256 -11.93 -7.56 -17.45
CA TYR A 256 -10.92 -8.41 -16.83
C TYR A 256 -10.71 -8.06 -15.36
N SER A 257 -10.53 -6.78 -15.02
CA SER A 257 -10.26 -6.33 -13.65
C SER A 257 -11.42 -6.68 -12.70
N ASN A 258 -12.66 -6.59 -13.19
CA ASN A 258 -13.85 -6.97 -12.42
C ASN A 258 -13.90 -8.50 -12.21
N ALA A 259 -13.63 -9.28 -13.26
CA ALA A 259 -13.58 -10.75 -13.17
C ALA A 259 -12.49 -11.19 -12.18
N VAL A 260 -11.29 -10.61 -12.25
CA VAL A 260 -10.18 -10.92 -11.34
C VAL A 260 -10.53 -10.60 -9.89
N LYS A 261 -11.25 -9.50 -9.61
CA LYS A 261 -11.69 -9.18 -8.24
C LYS A 261 -12.63 -10.24 -7.69
N ILE A 262 -13.56 -10.77 -8.50
CA ILE A 262 -14.48 -11.84 -8.11
C ILE A 262 -13.70 -13.15 -7.84
N VAL A 263 -12.78 -13.52 -8.74
CA VAL A 263 -11.96 -14.72 -8.59
C VAL A 263 -11.06 -14.63 -7.35
N ARG A 264 -10.38 -13.50 -7.13
CA ARG A 264 -9.53 -13.32 -5.94
C ARG A 264 -10.28 -13.48 -4.63
N MET A 265 -11.56 -13.15 -4.59
CA MET A 265 -12.39 -13.35 -3.42
C MET A 265 -12.52 -14.83 -3.05
N THR A 266 -12.64 -15.73 -4.03
CA THR A 266 -12.77 -17.18 -3.76
C THR A 266 -11.52 -17.80 -3.13
N TYR A 267 -10.35 -17.18 -3.32
CA TYR A 267 -9.08 -17.62 -2.70
C TYR A 267 -8.84 -17.02 -1.30
N THR A 268 -9.57 -15.96 -0.94
CA THR A 268 -9.31 -15.23 0.32
C THR A 268 -10.16 -15.78 1.48
N VAL A 269 -11.21 -16.52 1.18
CA VAL A 269 -12.09 -17.20 2.13
C VAL A 269 -11.58 -18.60 2.40
#